data_4946e2deb634f9b92564375f2fd242a0
#
_entry.id   4946e2deb634f9b92564375f2fd242a0
#
_cell.length_a   1.000
_cell.length_b   1.000
_cell.length_c   1.000
_cell.angle_alpha   90.00
_cell.angle_beta   90.00
_cell.angle_gamma   90.00
#
_symmetry.space_group_name_H-M   'P 1'
#
loop_
_entity.id
_entity.type
_entity.pdbx_description
1 polymer ?
#
loop_
_entity_poly.entity_id
_entity_poly.type
_entity_poly.pdbx_seq_one_letter_code
_entity_poly.pdbx_strand_id
1 'polypeptide(L)'
;MGELKALSQDVLKNSSDIANYNAEFKNLQVQLYQMSEETFNGVSLFATTTTPTGATSTIFGGTQLQDNTVSIFTTERGGGGPKVSIGKASMLSAVTFDANNVGKETDSVAWATTGLTGSLQANGTYDADFSLASQTSANAKDLADVGTSFFTQALENIATLRAENGGSTSRLNFALEHVSRSQANLEAANGRIVDTDLAAESTQLAKYNILVQASASMLAQANVSPQTALMLLG
;
A
#
# COMPACT_ATOMS: atom_id res chain seq x y z
N MET A 1 -16.26 -22.97 5.79
CA MET A 1 -16.64 -23.54 4.48
C MET A 1 -16.14 -24.97 4.32
N GLY A 2 -14.83 -25.26 4.33
CA GLY A 2 -14.31 -26.63 4.19
C GLY A 2 -14.80 -27.61 5.25
N GLU A 3 -14.95 -27.17 6.49
CA GLU A 3 -15.53 -27.95 7.57
C GLU A 3 -17.00 -28.32 7.32
N LEU A 4 -17.80 -27.37 6.83
CA LEU A 4 -19.20 -27.64 6.44
C LEU A 4 -19.28 -28.69 5.32
N LYS A 5 -18.32 -28.66 4.37
CA LYS A 5 -18.22 -29.68 3.33
C LYS A 5 -17.93 -31.07 3.94
N ALA A 6 -16.99 -31.15 4.85
CA ALA A 6 -16.69 -32.40 5.53
C ALA A 6 -17.90 -32.93 6.34
N LEU A 7 -18.60 -32.04 7.06
CA LEU A 7 -19.82 -32.41 7.81
C LEU A 7 -20.97 -32.84 6.88
N SER A 8 -21.09 -32.26 5.69
CA SER A 8 -22.14 -32.63 4.73
C SER A 8 -21.91 -33.99 4.06
N GLN A 9 -20.68 -34.50 4.12
CA GLN A 9 -20.33 -35.83 3.59
C GLN A 9 -20.48 -36.96 4.62
N ASP A 10 -20.81 -36.62 5.86
CA ASP A 10 -21.02 -37.60 6.91
C ASP A 10 -22.31 -38.40 6.64
N VAL A 11 -22.16 -39.73 6.57
CA VAL A 11 -23.22 -40.70 6.29
C VAL A 11 -24.35 -40.69 7.34
N LEU A 12 -24.08 -40.16 8.52
CA LEU A 12 -25.05 -40.11 9.64
C LEU A 12 -25.93 -38.86 9.59
N LYS A 13 -25.71 -37.94 8.62
CA LYS A 13 -26.50 -36.71 8.49
C LYS A 13 -27.73 -36.93 7.64
N ASN A 14 -28.83 -36.30 8.08
CA ASN A 14 -30.08 -36.32 7.30
C ASN A 14 -30.13 -35.17 6.28
N SER A 15 -31.09 -35.19 5.40
CA SER A 15 -31.27 -34.17 4.35
C SER A 15 -31.53 -32.77 4.92
N SER A 16 -32.16 -32.67 6.08
CA SER A 16 -32.39 -31.37 6.73
C SER A 16 -31.08 -30.77 7.28
N ASP A 17 -30.20 -31.58 7.85
CA ASP A 17 -28.90 -31.15 8.31
C ASP A 17 -28.03 -30.64 7.15
N ILE A 18 -28.03 -31.39 6.03
CA ILE A 18 -27.32 -31.02 4.82
C ILE A 18 -27.85 -29.70 4.24
N ALA A 19 -29.19 -29.50 4.28
CA ALA A 19 -29.81 -28.24 3.83
C ALA A 19 -29.38 -27.05 4.70
N ASN A 20 -29.30 -27.26 6.02
CA ASN A 20 -28.81 -26.22 6.93
C ASN A 20 -27.34 -25.87 6.68
N TYR A 21 -26.46 -26.86 6.51
CA TYR A 21 -25.07 -26.63 6.14
C TYR A 21 -24.92 -25.91 4.80
N ASN A 22 -25.78 -26.23 3.84
CA ASN A 22 -25.79 -25.54 2.55
C ASN A 22 -26.22 -24.08 2.69
N ALA A 23 -27.23 -23.79 3.51
CA ALA A 23 -27.67 -22.42 3.78
C ALA A 23 -26.57 -21.59 4.44
N GLU A 24 -25.89 -22.17 5.43
CA GLU A 24 -24.75 -21.53 6.09
C GLU A 24 -23.59 -21.31 5.11
N PHE A 25 -23.31 -22.28 4.26
CA PHE A 25 -22.28 -22.18 3.24
C PHE A 25 -22.55 -21.04 2.25
N LYS A 26 -23.79 -20.88 1.80
CA LYS A 26 -24.22 -19.76 0.95
C LYS A 26 -24.05 -18.40 1.64
N ASN A 27 -24.39 -18.32 2.91
CA ASN A 27 -24.19 -17.09 3.67
C ASN A 27 -22.70 -16.73 3.81
N LEU A 28 -21.83 -17.72 4.02
CA LEU A 28 -20.39 -17.50 4.06
C LEU A 28 -19.82 -17.06 2.70
N GLN A 29 -20.40 -17.50 1.58
CA GLN A 29 -20.01 -17.00 0.24
C GLN A 29 -20.35 -15.52 0.07
N VAL A 30 -21.53 -15.10 0.53
CA VAL A 30 -21.95 -13.69 0.50
C VAL A 30 -21.03 -12.84 1.40
N GLN A 31 -20.74 -13.33 2.59
CA GLN A 31 -19.83 -12.65 3.50
C GLN A 31 -18.43 -12.50 2.91
N LEU A 32 -17.92 -13.54 2.24
CA LEU A 32 -16.62 -13.48 1.57
C LEU A 32 -16.59 -12.42 0.46
N TYR A 33 -17.68 -12.30 -0.30
CA TYR A 33 -17.83 -11.26 -1.31
C TYR A 33 -17.83 -9.86 -0.67
N GLN A 34 -18.62 -9.66 0.39
CA GLN A 34 -18.68 -8.39 1.11
C GLN A 34 -17.30 -7.98 1.65
N MET A 35 -16.53 -8.94 2.19
CA MET A 35 -15.15 -8.66 2.60
C MET A 35 -14.26 -8.21 1.45
N SER A 36 -14.49 -8.69 0.23
CA SER A 36 -13.70 -8.24 -0.94
C SER A 36 -14.01 -6.81 -1.39
N GLU A 37 -15.17 -6.27 -1.00
CA GLU A 37 -15.59 -4.89 -1.31
C GLU A 37 -15.24 -3.89 -0.19
N GLU A 38 -14.57 -4.33 0.86
CA GLU A 38 -14.16 -3.46 1.97
C GLU A 38 -13.30 -2.28 1.49
N THR A 39 -13.64 -1.11 2.00
CA THR A 39 -12.95 0.14 1.68
C THR A 39 -12.41 0.81 2.93
N PHE A 40 -11.26 1.42 2.83
CA PHE A 40 -10.69 2.28 3.86
C PHE A 40 -10.59 3.72 3.33
N ASN A 41 -11.25 4.64 3.99
CA ASN A 41 -11.28 6.07 3.59
C ASN A 41 -11.69 6.27 2.12
N GLY A 42 -12.66 5.49 1.63
CA GLY A 42 -13.16 5.54 0.25
C GLY A 42 -12.25 4.86 -0.79
N VAL A 43 -11.14 4.26 -0.37
CA VAL A 43 -10.24 3.52 -1.24
C VAL A 43 -10.44 2.03 -0.99
N SER A 44 -10.67 1.25 -2.06
CA SER A 44 -10.79 -0.20 -1.96
C SER A 44 -9.49 -0.82 -1.44
N LEU A 45 -9.62 -1.70 -0.45
CA LEU A 45 -8.49 -2.45 0.12
C LEU A 45 -8.01 -3.56 -0.81
N PHE A 46 -8.91 -4.12 -1.59
CA PHE A 46 -8.64 -5.19 -2.54
C PHE A 46 -8.69 -4.67 -3.97
N ALA A 47 -8.05 -5.40 -4.88
CA ALA A 47 -8.16 -5.11 -6.29
C ALA A 47 -9.60 -5.41 -6.75
N THR A 48 -10.28 -4.37 -7.21
CA THR A 48 -11.55 -4.53 -7.91
C THR A 48 -11.24 -4.83 -9.38
N THR A 49 -11.93 -5.81 -9.95
CA THR A 49 -11.80 -6.18 -11.37
C THR A 49 -12.53 -5.20 -12.27
N THR A 50 -12.18 -3.95 -12.19
CA THR A 50 -12.58 -3.00 -13.22
C THR A 50 -11.59 -3.12 -14.36
N THR A 51 -12.04 -3.74 -15.45
CA THR A 51 -11.30 -3.77 -16.70
C THR A 51 -11.33 -2.36 -17.29
N PRO A 52 -10.22 -1.62 -17.33
CA PRO A 52 -10.16 -0.46 -18.20
C PRO A 52 -10.43 -0.93 -19.62
N THR A 53 -11.16 -0.17 -20.41
CA THR A 53 -11.51 -0.53 -21.79
C THR A 53 -10.23 -0.95 -22.55
N GLY A 54 -10.11 -2.23 -22.87
CA GLY A 54 -8.97 -2.79 -23.64
C GLY A 54 -7.85 -3.41 -22.81
N ALA A 55 -7.95 -3.54 -21.48
CA ALA A 55 -6.98 -4.24 -20.65
C ALA A 55 -7.52 -5.58 -20.14
N THR A 56 -6.63 -6.55 -20.00
CA THR A 56 -6.92 -7.83 -19.33
C THR A 56 -7.24 -7.59 -17.86
N SER A 57 -8.31 -8.21 -17.36
CA SER A 57 -8.66 -8.12 -15.93
C SER A 57 -7.51 -8.62 -15.05
N THR A 58 -7.42 -8.05 -13.85
CA THR A 58 -6.42 -8.46 -12.86
C THR A 58 -6.81 -9.82 -12.33
N ILE A 59 -6.02 -10.83 -12.66
CA ILE A 59 -6.16 -12.20 -12.18
C ILE A 59 -5.07 -12.50 -11.15
N PHE A 60 -5.37 -13.43 -10.25
CA PHE A 60 -4.39 -13.93 -9.31
C PHE A 60 -3.18 -14.50 -10.04
N GLY A 61 -1.96 -14.08 -9.65
CA GLY A 61 -0.72 -14.48 -10.31
C GLY A 61 -0.44 -13.79 -11.66
N GLY A 62 -1.32 -12.92 -12.15
CA GLY A 62 -1.13 -12.14 -13.37
C GLY A 62 -0.37 -10.83 -13.14
N THR A 63 -0.11 -10.10 -14.22
CA THR A 63 0.49 -8.77 -14.14
C THR A 63 -0.52 -7.78 -13.54
N GLN A 64 -0.15 -7.15 -12.44
CA GLN A 64 -0.97 -6.09 -11.81
C GLN A 64 -1.02 -4.87 -12.73
N LEU A 65 -2.23 -4.42 -13.07
CA LEU A 65 -2.42 -3.14 -13.76
C LEU A 65 -2.17 -1.97 -12.82
N GLN A 66 -1.77 -0.82 -13.36
CA GLN A 66 -1.49 0.38 -12.56
C GLN A 66 -2.68 0.82 -11.70
N ASP A 67 -3.91 0.60 -12.14
CA ASP A 67 -5.12 0.96 -11.42
C ASP A 67 -5.34 0.14 -10.12
N ASN A 68 -4.69 -1.01 -10.02
CA ASN A 68 -4.71 -1.86 -8.83
C ASN A 68 -3.46 -1.68 -7.95
N THR A 69 -2.67 -0.65 -8.21
CA THR A 69 -1.49 -0.32 -7.40
C THR A 69 -1.68 1.00 -6.66
N VAL A 70 -1.24 1.05 -5.42
CA VAL A 70 -1.08 2.28 -4.66
C VAL A 70 0.37 2.69 -4.71
N SER A 71 0.64 3.87 -5.25
CA SER A 71 2.00 4.42 -5.33
C SER A 71 2.24 5.38 -4.18
N ILE A 72 3.28 5.11 -3.39
CA ILE A 72 3.72 5.98 -2.29
C ILE A 72 5.01 6.66 -2.73
N PHE A 73 5.00 7.98 -2.79
CA PHE A 73 6.18 8.76 -3.15
C PHE A 73 7.11 8.90 -1.93
N THR A 74 8.40 8.63 -2.15
CA THR A 74 9.42 8.60 -1.10
C THR A 74 10.38 9.78 -1.16
N THR A 75 10.09 10.78 -2.01
CA THR A 75 10.90 11.99 -2.18
C THR A 75 10.02 13.23 -2.31
N GLU A 76 10.62 14.40 -2.05
CA GLU A 76 9.99 15.71 -2.19
C GLU A 76 9.54 16.04 -3.63
N ARG A 77 10.02 15.30 -4.63
CA ARG A 77 9.63 15.47 -6.04
C ARG A 77 8.22 14.95 -6.36
N GLY A 78 7.55 14.32 -5.41
CA GLY A 78 6.20 13.80 -5.61
C GLY A 78 6.12 12.87 -6.83
N GLY A 79 5.21 13.16 -7.77
CA GLY A 79 4.96 12.31 -8.94
C GLY A 79 6.15 12.12 -9.90
N GLY A 80 7.15 12.98 -9.85
CA GLY A 80 8.38 12.87 -10.65
C GLY A 80 9.55 12.17 -9.94
N GLY A 81 9.37 11.73 -8.69
CA GLY A 81 10.40 11.09 -7.88
C GLY A 81 10.28 9.56 -7.79
N PRO A 82 11.23 8.92 -7.12
CA PRO A 82 11.13 7.50 -6.76
C PRO A 82 9.84 7.21 -5.98
N LYS A 83 9.21 6.10 -6.31
CA LYS A 83 7.97 5.64 -5.68
C LYS A 83 8.07 4.17 -5.29
N VAL A 84 7.40 3.80 -4.21
CA VAL A 84 7.13 2.41 -3.85
C VAL A 84 5.71 2.10 -4.28
N SER A 85 5.55 1.20 -5.25
CA SER A 85 4.25 0.72 -5.68
C SER A 85 3.88 -0.54 -4.92
N ILE A 86 2.68 -0.56 -4.36
CA ILE A 86 2.10 -1.70 -3.64
C ILE A 86 0.92 -2.18 -4.45
N GLY A 87 0.92 -3.46 -4.83
CA GLY A 87 -0.24 -4.10 -5.46
C GLY A 87 -1.35 -4.33 -4.43
N LYS A 88 -2.58 -3.99 -4.80
CA LYS A 88 -3.75 -4.41 -4.03
C LYS A 88 -3.93 -5.93 -4.18
N ALA A 89 -4.26 -6.61 -3.11
CA ALA A 89 -4.50 -8.05 -3.16
C ALA A 89 -5.73 -8.38 -4.00
N SER A 90 -5.59 -9.27 -4.98
CA SER A 90 -6.68 -9.73 -5.86
C SER A 90 -7.48 -10.85 -5.18
N MET A 91 -8.14 -10.54 -4.05
CA MET A 91 -8.83 -11.51 -3.21
C MET A 91 -9.91 -12.28 -3.96
N LEU A 92 -10.75 -11.58 -4.70
CA LEU A 92 -11.86 -12.19 -5.43
C LEU A 92 -11.36 -13.15 -6.52
N SER A 93 -10.28 -12.78 -7.22
CA SER A 93 -9.65 -13.65 -8.20
C SER A 93 -9.01 -14.90 -7.56
N ALA A 94 -8.45 -14.78 -6.37
CA ALA A 94 -7.83 -15.91 -5.67
C ALA A 94 -8.81 -17.01 -5.24
N VAL A 95 -10.11 -16.66 -5.13
CA VAL A 95 -11.19 -17.60 -4.77
C VAL A 95 -12.10 -17.94 -5.94
N THR A 96 -11.74 -17.55 -7.16
CA THR A 96 -12.49 -17.83 -8.39
C THR A 96 -11.69 -18.78 -9.28
N PHE A 97 -12.32 -19.83 -9.71
CA PHE A 97 -11.72 -20.94 -10.45
C PHE A 97 -12.43 -21.15 -11.79
N ASP A 98 -11.73 -21.76 -12.75
CA ASP A 98 -12.30 -22.12 -14.05
C ASP A 98 -13.39 -23.18 -13.89
N ALA A 99 -14.56 -22.92 -14.45
CA ALA A 99 -15.71 -23.82 -14.39
C ALA A 99 -15.45 -25.19 -15.03
N ASN A 100 -14.54 -25.29 -16.00
CA ASN A 100 -14.17 -26.54 -16.64
C ASN A 100 -13.48 -27.54 -15.70
N ASN A 101 -12.95 -27.06 -14.58
CA ASN A 101 -12.27 -27.87 -13.57
C ASN A 101 -13.17 -28.18 -12.36
N VAL A 102 -14.41 -27.67 -12.36
CA VAL A 102 -15.38 -27.95 -11.29
C VAL A 102 -15.78 -29.41 -11.34
N GLY A 103 -15.62 -30.11 -10.21
CA GLY A 103 -16.00 -31.54 -10.07
C GLY A 103 -14.97 -32.54 -10.56
N LYS A 104 -13.81 -32.12 -11.07
CA LYS A 104 -12.68 -33.02 -11.33
C LYS A 104 -11.83 -33.12 -10.05
N GLU A 105 -11.78 -34.29 -9.45
CA GLU A 105 -10.92 -34.60 -8.30
C GLU A 105 -9.40 -34.61 -8.64
N THR A 106 -9.04 -34.19 -9.86
CA THR A 106 -7.66 -34.24 -10.36
C THR A 106 -6.91 -32.95 -10.08
N ASP A 107 -5.81 -33.07 -9.52
CA ASP A 107 -4.64 -32.30 -9.06
C ASP A 107 -4.41 -30.85 -9.56
N SER A 108 -5.21 -30.26 -10.41
CA SER A 108 -5.01 -28.89 -10.88
C SER A 108 -6.32 -28.15 -10.98
N VAL A 109 -6.73 -27.57 -9.86
CA VAL A 109 -7.76 -26.54 -9.88
C VAL A 109 -7.10 -25.28 -10.44
N ALA A 110 -7.28 -25.03 -11.73
CA ALA A 110 -6.80 -23.81 -12.34
C ALA A 110 -7.70 -22.65 -11.91
N TRP A 111 -7.10 -21.51 -11.59
CA TRP A 111 -7.86 -20.27 -11.42
C TRP A 111 -8.42 -19.78 -12.74
N ALA A 112 -9.41 -18.90 -12.71
CA ALA A 112 -9.93 -18.23 -13.90
C ALA A 112 -8.83 -17.39 -14.57
N THR A 113 -8.54 -17.67 -15.82
CA THR A 113 -7.47 -17.00 -16.58
C THR A 113 -7.93 -15.72 -17.28
N THR A 114 -9.23 -15.51 -17.40
CA THR A 114 -9.83 -14.39 -18.14
C THR A 114 -11.03 -13.80 -17.40
N GLY A 115 -10.78 -12.98 -16.44
CA GLY A 115 -11.83 -12.25 -15.70
C GLY A 115 -12.64 -13.09 -14.74
N LEU A 116 -13.47 -12.42 -13.94
CA LEU A 116 -14.35 -13.03 -12.93
C LEU A 116 -15.74 -13.40 -13.50
N THR A 117 -15.96 -13.17 -14.77
CA THR A 117 -17.27 -13.33 -15.42
C THR A 117 -17.37 -14.56 -16.33
N GLY A 118 -16.31 -15.32 -16.43
CA GLY A 118 -16.26 -16.52 -17.25
C GLY A 118 -15.17 -16.50 -18.32
N SER A 119 -14.73 -17.68 -18.70
CA SER A 119 -13.78 -17.89 -19.79
C SER A 119 -14.50 -17.87 -21.14
N LEU A 120 -13.97 -17.14 -22.12
CA LEU A 120 -14.51 -17.16 -23.47
C LEU A 120 -14.18 -18.50 -24.13
N GLN A 121 -15.21 -19.29 -24.40
CA GLN A 121 -15.08 -20.55 -25.12
C GLN A 121 -14.79 -20.33 -26.62
N ALA A 122 -14.22 -21.33 -27.27
CA ALA A 122 -13.96 -21.30 -28.70
C ALA A 122 -15.23 -21.12 -29.55
N ASN A 123 -16.42 -21.38 -28.97
CA ASN A 123 -17.72 -21.17 -29.58
C ASN A 123 -18.30 -19.76 -29.40
N GLY A 124 -17.56 -18.86 -28.74
CA GLY A 124 -17.99 -17.48 -28.47
C GLY A 124 -18.92 -17.32 -27.26
N THR A 125 -19.17 -18.38 -26.49
CA THR A 125 -19.90 -18.31 -25.22
C THR A 125 -18.96 -18.24 -24.05
N TYR A 126 -19.36 -17.55 -22.98
CA TYR A 126 -18.59 -17.49 -21.72
C TYR A 126 -19.05 -18.65 -20.83
N ASP A 127 -18.11 -19.48 -20.37
CA ASP A 127 -18.37 -20.38 -19.26
C ASP A 127 -18.36 -19.56 -17.97
N ALA A 128 -19.36 -19.80 -17.13
CA ALA A 128 -19.43 -19.14 -15.85
C ALA A 128 -18.30 -19.66 -14.94
N ASP A 129 -17.42 -18.77 -14.51
CA ASP A 129 -16.40 -19.11 -13.54
C ASP A 129 -17.04 -19.57 -12.22
N PHE A 130 -16.40 -20.50 -11.57
CA PHE A 130 -16.77 -20.95 -10.25
C PHE A 130 -16.10 -20.07 -9.20
N SER A 131 -16.87 -19.31 -8.44
CA SER A 131 -16.36 -18.50 -7.33
C SER A 131 -16.88 -19.01 -5.99
N LEU A 132 -15.97 -19.07 -5.00
CA LEU A 132 -16.35 -19.27 -3.60
C LEU A 132 -16.93 -17.99 -2.97
N ALA A 133 -16.93 -16.87 -3.67
CA ALA A 133 -17.56 -15.63 -3.27
C ALA A 133 -18.78 -15.35 -4.15
N SER A 134 -19.87 -14.89 -3.56
CA SER A 134 -21.12 -14.59 -4.30
C SER A 134 -21.75 -13.31 -3.79
N GLN A 135 -22.28 -12.48 -4.71
CA GLN A 135 -22.97 -11.25 -4.35
C GLN A 135 -24.28 -11.49 -3.58
N THR A 136 -24.95 -12.57 -3.90
CA THR A 136 -26.26 -12.93 -3.31
C THR A 136 -26.33 -14.40 -2.99
N SER A 137 -27.12 -14.77 -2.00
CA SER A 137 -27.38 -16.18 -1.66
C SER A 137 -28.06 -16.95 -2.82
N ALA A 138 -28.78 -16.27 -3.70
CA ALA A 138 -29.43 -16.90 -4.86
C ALA A 138 -28.43 -17.35 -5.93
N ASN A 139 -27.34 -16.62 -6.10
CA ASN A 139 -26.27 -16.93 -7.05
C ASN A 139 -25.14 -17.77 -6.43
N ALA A 140 -25.22 -18.00 -5.12
CA ALA A 140 -24.23 -18.78 -4.40
C ALA A 140 -24.30 -20.26 -4.81
N LYS A 141 -23.15 -20.91 -4.88
CA LYS A 141 -23.03 -22.33 -5.24
C LYS A 141 -23.47 -23.22 -4.08
N ASP A 142 -24.02 -24.36 -4.45
CA ASP A 142 -24.40 -25.37 -3.48
C ASP A 142 -23.17 -26.11 -2.95
N LEU A 143 -23.24 -26.50 -1.69
CA LEU A 143 -22.14 -27.21 -1.03
C LEU A 143 -21.82 -28.55 -1.69
N ALA A 144 -22.80 -29.15 -2.38
CA ALA A 144 -22.63 -30.39 -3.14
C ALA A 144 -21.70 -30.21 -4.35
N ASP A 145 -21.76 -29.02 -5.00
CA ASP A 145 -21.03 -28.73 -6.23
C ASP A 145 -19.55 -28.38 -6.00
N VAL A 146 -19.15 -28.19 -4.74
CA VAL A 146 -17.81 -27.75 -4.38
C VAL A 146 -16.98 -28.91 -3.86
N GLY A 147 -15.89 -29.23 -4.54
CA GLY A 147 -14.91 -30.20 -4.08
C GLY A 147 -14.01 -29.66 -2.95
N THR A 148 -13.43 -30.55 -2.16
CA THR A 148 -12.51 -30.18 -1.07
C THR A 148 -11.24 -29.49 -1.59
N SER A 149 -10.79 -29.85 -2.79
CA SER A 149 -9.64 -29.27 -3.47
C SER A 149 -9.75 -27.76 -3.71
N PHE A 150 -10.97 -27.25 -3.93
CA PHE A 150 -11.20 -25.82 -4.11
C PHE A 150 -10.86 -25.01 -2.84
N PHE A 151 -11.20 -25.55 -1.67
CA PHE A 151 -10.87 -24.88 -0.40
C PHE A 151 -9.37 -24.87 -0.15
N THR A 152 -8.68 -25.98 -0.47
CA THR A 152 -7.22 -26.07 -0.32
C THR A 152 -6.52 -25.08 -1.24
N GLN A 153 -6.93 -25.04 -2.52
CA GLN A 153 -6.37 -24.12 -3.50
C GLN A 153 -6.65 -22.66 -3.15
N ALA A 154 -7.86 -22.33 -2.70
CA ALA A 154 -8.20 -20.99 -2.25
C ALA A 154 -7.32 -20.56 -1.06
N LEU A 155 -7.05 -21.46 -0.12
CA LEU A 155 -6.17 -21.19 1.02
C LEU A 155 -4.72 -20.96 0.58
N GLU A 156 -4.21 -21.74 -0.38
CA GLU A 156 -2.87 -21.54 -0.96
C GLU A 156 -2.77 -20.18 -1.68
N ASN A 157 -3.78 -19.85 -2.47
CA ASN A 157 -3.85 -18.56 -3.18
C ASN A 157 -3.86 -17.38 -2.18
N ILE A 158 -4.66 -17.46 -1.13
CA ILE A 158 -4.72 -16.44 -0.09
C ILE A 158 -3.40 -16.38 0.69
N ALA A 159 -2.75 -17.51 0.95
CA ALA A 159 -1.43 -17.53 1.60
C ALA A 159 -0.38 -16.81 0.74
N THR A 160 -0.42 -17.00 -0.58
CA THR A 160 0.46 -16.30 -1.53
C THR A 160 0.18 -14.78 -1.50
N LEU A 161 -1.09 -14.35 -1.56
CA LEU A 161 -1.44 -12.93 -1.43
C LEU A 161 -0.97 -12.31 -0.11
N ARG A 162 -1.06 -13.07 0.99
CA ARG A 162 -0.52 -12.61 2.28
C ARG A 162 1.00 -12.47 2.27
N ALA A 163 1.71 -13.39 1.62
CA ALA A 163 3.15 -13.31 1.48
C ALA A 163 3.58 -12.09 0.63
N GLU A 164 2.89 -11.83 -0.48
CA GLU A 164 3.12 -10.64 -1.32
C GLU A 164 2.86 -9.34 -0.55
N ASN A 165 1.77 -9.29 0.22
CA ASN A 165 1.46 -8.12 1.06
C ASN A 165 2.50 -7.95 2.18
N GLY A 166 2.97 -9.04 2.77
CA GLY A 166 4.07 -9.02 3.74
C GLY A 166 5.36 -8.47 3.14
N GLY A 167 5.71 -8.90 1.92
CA GLY A 167 6.84 -8.35 1.16
C GLY A 167 6.69 -6.85 0.88
N SER A 168 5.49 -6.42 0.50
CA SER A 168 5.17 -5.00 0.25
C SER A 168 5.29 -4.17 1.54
N THR A 169 4.81 -4.70 2.67
CA THR A 169 4.95 -4.05 3.99
C THR A 169 6.41 -3.91 4.39
N SER A 170 7.23 -4.94 4.17
CA SER A 170 8.68 -4.88 4.42
C SER A 170 9.36 -3.79 3.59
N ARG A 171 9.04 -3.71 2.29
CA ARG A 171 9.56 -2.64 1.40
C ARG A 171 9.17 -1.25 1.89
N LEU A 172 7.94 -1.08 2.39
CA LEU A 172 7.49 0.19 2.98
C LEU A 172 8.29 0.56 4.21
N ASN A 173 8.56 -0.38 5.10
CA ASN A 173 9.36 -0.14 6.29
C ASN A 173 10.78 0.34 5.93
N PHE A 174 11.43 -0.29 4.94
CA PHE A 174 12.72 0.18 4.44
C PHE A 174 12.65 1.58 3.82
N ALA A 175 11.59 1.86 3.06
CA ALA A 175 11.39 3.19 2.50
C ALA A 175 11.18 4.25 3.60
N LEU A 176 10.42 3.92 4.64
CA LEU A 176 10.20 4.79 5.80
C LEU A 176 11.51 5.13 6.52
N GLU A 177 12.35 4.10 6.78
CA GLU A 177 13.67 4.33 7.36
C GLU A 177 14.54 5.24 6.49
N HIS A 178 14.54 5.02 5.18
CA HIS A 178 15.30 5.84 4.24
C HIS A 178 14.82 7.29 4.27
N VAL A 179 13.51 7.53 4.24
CA VAL A 179 12.92 8.88 4.31
C VAL A 179 13.27 9.55 5.64
N SER A 180 13.19 8.84 6.77
CA SER A 180 13.54 9.36 8.10
C SER A 180 15.01 9.78 8.16
N ARG A 181 15.94 8.98 7.62
CA ARG A 181 17.36 9.33 7.54
C ARG A 181 17.59 10.52 6.62
N SER A 182 16.88 10.60 5.49
CA SER A 182 16.96 11.75 4.59
C SER A 182 16.46 13.02 5.26
N GLN A 183 15.38 12.96 6.02
CA GLN A 183 14.85 14.08 6.78
C GLN A 183 15.88 14.57 7.79
N ALA A 184 16.47 13.69 8.58
CA ALA A 184 17.51 14.07 9.56
C ALA A 184 18.73 14.73 8.89
N ASN A 185 19.15 14.22 7.73
CA ASN A 185 20.25 14.82 6.97
C ASN A 185 19.89 16.21 6.43
N LEU A 186 18.66 16.39 5.94
CA LEU A 186 18.16 17.69 5.47
C LEU A 186 18.04 18.70 6.61
N GLU A 187 17.55 18.27 7.77
CA GLU A 187 17.49 19.11 8.98
C GLU A 187 18.89 19.56 9.41
N ALA A 188 19.84 18.62 9.44
CA ALA A 188 21.24 18.95 9.76
C ALA A 188 21.88 19.89 8.73
N ALA A 189 21.60 19.68 7.44
CA ALA A 189 22.07 20.56 6.37
C ALA A 189 21.43 21.96 6.46
N ASN A 190 20.14 22.03 6.74
CA ASN A 190 19.43 23.29 6.96
C ASN A 190 20.00 24.03 8.17
N GLY A 191 20.26 23.34 9.29
CA GLY A 191 20.91 23.94 10.45
C GLY A 191 22.27 24.54 10.12
N ARG A 192 23.11 23.84 9.33
CA ARG A 192 24.41 24.37 8.89
C ARG A 192 24.33 25.61 8.01
N ILE A 193 23.20 25.80 7.31
CA ILE A 193 22.98 26.97 6.43
C ILE A 193 22.37 28.12 7.20
N VAL A 194 21.42 27.83 8.08
CA VAL A 194 20.60 28.84 8.78
C VAL A 194 21.25 29.26 10.12
N ASP A 195 21.89 28.32 10.82
CA ASP A 195 22.47 28.59 12.11
C ASP A 195 23.75 29.41 11.96
N THR A 196 23.75 30.60 12.49
CA THR A 196 24.91 31.45 12.56
C THR A 196 25.86 30.93 13.64
N ASP A 197 27.15 30.88 13.35
CA ASP A 197 28.19 30.60 14.37
C ASP A 197 28.23 31.76 15.37
N LEU A 198 27.55 31.59 16.50
CA LEU A 198 27.47 32.58 17.56
C LEU A 198 28.84 32.99 18.11
N ALA A 199 29.82 32.10 18.09
CA ALA A 199 31.17 32.41 18.55
C ALA A 199 31.88 33.34 17.58
N ALA A 200 31.77 33.07 16.27
CA ALA A 200 32.34 33.95 15.25
C ALA A 200 31.64 35.32 15.23
N GLU A 201 30.31 35.35 15.29
CA GLU A 201 29.55 36.60 15.28
C GLU A 201 29.78 37.43 16.54
N SER A 202 29.81 36.80 17.72
CA SER A 202 30.16 37.48 18.98
C SER A 202 31.58 38.07 18.94
N THR A 203 32.53 37.37 18.33
CA THR A 203 33.91 37.87 18.17
C THR A 203 33.95 39.07 17.23
N GLN A 204 33.21 39.05 16.15
CA GLN A 204 33.08 40.19 15.25
C GLN A 204 32.41 41.38 15.93
N LEU A 205 31.33 41.16 16.68
CA LEU A 205 30.65 42.20 17.44
C LEU A 205 31.58 42.85 18.46
N ALA A 206 32.35 42.04 19.22
CA ALA A 206 33.35 42.53 20.15
C ALA A 206 34.44 43.37 19.46
N LYS A 207 34.94 42.91 18.32
CA LYS A 207 35.92 43.64 17.47
C LYS A 207 35.37 45.00 17.04
N TYR A 208 34.15 45.05 16.54
CA TYR A 208 33.55 46.33 16.13
C TYR A 208 33.29 47.26 17.30
N ASN A 209 32.88 46.77 18.46
CA ASN A 209 32.72 47.55 19.66
C ASN A 209 34.05 48.17 20.11
N ILE A 210 35.15 47.39 20.09
CA ILE A 210 36.50 47.91 20.40
C ILE A 210 36.92 48.97 19.39
N LEU A 211 36.67 48.73 18.08
CA LEU A 211 37.02 49.72 17.05
C LEU A 211 36.23 51.02 17.21
N VAL A 212 34.94 50.97 17.55
CA VAL A 212 34.11 52.15 17.83
C VAL A 212 34.66 52.92 19.04
N GLN A 213 35.00 52.23 20.15
CA GLN A 213 35.56 52.86 21.32
C GLN A 213 36.94 53.46 21.04
N ALA A 214 37.81 52.75 20.32
CA ALA A 214 39.13 53.24 19.92
C ALA A 214 39.02 54.45 18.99
N SER A 215 38.12 54.43 18.03
CA SER A 215 37.88 55.54 17.12
C SER A 215 37.33 56.76 17.85
N ALA A 216 36.42 56.59 18.80
CA ALA A 216 35.91 57.68 19.62
C ALA A 216 37.03 58.30 20.51
N SER A 217 37.86 57.46 21.10
CA SER A 217 39.03 57.91 21.88
C SER A 217 40.04 58.68 21.02
N MET A 218 40.36 58.16 19.84
CA MET A 218 41.26 58.83 18.90
C MET A 218 40.69 60.16 18.41
N LEU A 219 39.38 60.22 18.13
CA LEU A 219 38.70 61.46 17.74
C LEU A 219 38.74 62.51 18.88
N ALA A 220 38.50 62.09 20.11
CA ALA A 220 38.59 62.94 21.26
C ALA A 220 40.04 63.49 21.42
N GLN A 221 41.05 62.61 21.25
CA GLN A 221 42.48 63.01 21.33
C GLN A 221 42.86 63.94 20.17
N ALA A 222 42.37 63.70 18.96
CA ALA A 222 42.58 64.52 17.78
C ALA A 222 41.97 65.93 17.94
N ASN A 223 40.82 66.06 18.61
CA ASN A 223 40.23 67.35 18.96
C ASN A 223 40.95 68.15 20.03
N VAL A 224 41.69 67.51 20.95
CA VAL A 224 42.48 68.13 21.95
C VAL A 224 43.78 68.75 21.38
N SER A 225 44.32 68.08 20.32
CA SER A 225 45.61 68.58 19.71
C SER A 225 45.54 70.02 19.16
N PRO A 226 44.50 70.45 18.44
CA PRO A 226 44.37 71.84 17.99
C PRO A 226 44.18 72.82 19.13
N GLN A 227 43.46 72.39 20.19
CA GLN A 227 43.27 73.26 21.40
C GLN A 227 44.56 73.51 22.11
N THR A 228 45.44 72.49 22.20
CA THR A 228 46.78 72.64 22.80
C THR A 228 47.70 73.57 21.95
N ALA A 229 47.57 73.45 20.60
CA ALA A 229 48.24 74.34 19.68
C ALA A 229 47.80 75.81 19.80
N LEU A 230 46.49 76.00 19.97
CA LEU A 230 45.95 77.34 20.21
C LEU A 230 46.41 77.95 21.54
N MET A 231 46.57 77.14 22.57
CA MET A 231 47.03 77.54 23.92
C MET A 231 48.51 77.90 23.96
N LEU A 232 49.27 77.35 22.99
CA LEU A 232 50.72 77.67 22.86
C LEU A 232 50.97 78.94 21.98
N LEU A 233 50.02 79.39 21.25
CA LEU A 233 50.10 80.55 20.34
C LEU A 233 49.49 81.85 20.93
N GLY A 234 48.75 81.74 22.00
CA GLY A 234 48.14 82.83 22.73
C GLY A 234 48.79 83.05 24.07
#